data_2a04bfe0caadcd796c7aa7154433572a
#
_entry.id   2a04bfe0caadcd796c7aa7154433572a
#
_cell.length_a   1.000
_cell.length_b   1.000
_cell.length_c   1.000
_cell.angle_alpha   90.00
_cell.angle_beta   90.00
_cell.angle_gamma   90.00
#
_symmetry.space_group_name_H-M   'P 1'
#
loop_
_entity.id
_entity.type
_entity.pdbx_description
1 polymer ?
#
loop_
_entity_poly.entity_id
_entity_poly.type
_entity_poly.pdbx_seq_one_letter_code
_entity_poly.pdbx_strand_id
1 'polypeptide(L)'
;MKNKNYFILLVLFLSALQIKAQYSFDNVLYGAAYYHEYMPYERLDEDIRLMKRAGLTVVRVGESAWGVFEPQDGTFEFEWMDRILDKMHAAGIKVILGTPTYSIPAWLAYKHPEVLAEHAKGNKAYYGIRQNMDFTNPTYQFYCERIIRKMLERYAQHPAVIGYQVDNETEARGVNNRDYFFGFRNYIKQKFNNDLNLLAKEWGMNYWGMNINTWEEFYPRDGVTSPSYKNEWERYNRKEVADFLNWQCDLVNEYKRKDQFVTHCFMPDFHNIDQVESFRQMQYPAINVYHDVQDKQDGQRIAYAGDFVRTVADNNYIVMETNAQGIGWDARTQFPPYDNQLRQNVYAHYASGANMVEYWHWSTLHYGQETYWRGVLGHDLQPNRIYKEFTTTAKELERIGSHIVNLKKKNRVAILYSHDSYHALGFMPYTYKSNYPIDMVHKALYFQNIETDIIPCDKTTDFSGYDMLVIPPLYVATDQLLLAID
;
A
#
# COMPACT_ATOMS: atom_id res chain seq x y z
N MET A 1 21.13 -24.49 -47.76
CA MET A 1 21.23 -23.34 -46.84
C MET A 1 19.93 -22.51 -46.70
N LYS A 2 18.75 -23.03 -47.06
CA LYS A 2 17.49 -22.26 -46.94
C LYS A 2 16.60 -22.60 -45.70
N ASN A 3 16.92 -23.67 -44.96
CA ASN A 3 16.08 -24.13 -43.86
C ASN A 3 16.46 -23.60 -42.44
N LYS A 4 17.61 -22.95 -42.30
CA LYS A 4 18.00 -22.39 -40.98
C LYS A 4 17.31 -21.06 -40.62
N ASN A 5 16.92 -20.28 -41.63
CA ASN A 5 16.31 -18.98 -41.41
C ASN A 5 14.82 -19.06 -40.98
N TYR A 6 14.12 -20.13 -41.39
CA TYR A 6 12.73 -20.33 -40.98
C TYR A 6 12.60 -20.81 -39.52
N PHE A 7 13.60 -21.54 -39.04
CA PHE A 7 13.59 -21.99 -37.64
C PHE A 7 13.86 -20.84 -36.67
N ILE A 8 14.74 -19.91 -37.04
CA ILE A 8 15.00 -18.69 -36.22
C ILE A 8 13.78 -17.73 -36.22
N LEU A 9 13.09 -17.60 -37.37
CA LEU A 9 11.87 -16.78 -37.45
C LEU A 9 10.72 -17.41 -36.63
N LEU A 10 10.59 -18.73 -36.63
CA LEU A 10 9.56 -19.42 -35.83
C LEU A 10 9.83 -19.34 -34.34
N VAL A 11 11.11 -19.40 -33.92
CA VAL A 11 11.49 -19.22 -32.49
C VAL A 11 11.31 -17.77 -32.04
N LEU A 12 11.60 -16.78 -32.90
CA LEU A 12 11.33 -15.36 -32.60
C LEU A 12 9.84 -15.05 -32.60
N PHE A 13 9.02 -15.72 -33.40
CA PHE A 13 7.57 -15.56 -33.39
C PHE A 13 6.92 -16.23 -32.20
N LEU A 14 7.45 -17.35 -31.70
CA LEU A 14 6.98 -18.01 -30.46
C LEU A 14 7.42 -17.27 -29.18
N SER A 15 8.54 -16.54 -29.23
CA SER A 15 8.95 -15.68 -28.10
C SER A 15 8.18 -14.35 -28.02
N ALA A 16 7.57 -13.91 -29.14
CA ALA A 16 6.75 -12.68 -29.18
C ALA A 16 5.28 -12.91 -28.71
N LEU A 17 4.86 -14.15 -28.45
CA LEU A 17 3.48 -14.49 -28.06
C LEU A 17 3.31 -14.85 -26.57
N GLN A 18 4.26 -14.49 -25.72
CA GLN A 18 3.96 -14.39 -24.28
C GLN A 18 3.31 -13.03 -23.98
N ILE A 19 2.13 -12.80 -24.54
CA ILE A 19 1.21 -11.84 -23.95
C ILE A 19 0.82 -12.45 -22.60
N LYS A 20 1.44 -11.98 -21.53
CA LYS A 20 0.97 -12.27 -20.17
C LYS A 20 -0.46 -11.78 -20.14
N ALA A 21 -1.43 -12.67 -20.07
CA ALA A 21 -2.80 -12.28 -19.78
C ALA A 21 -2.78 -11.61 -18.42
N GLN A 22 -2.89 -10.28 -18.41
CA GLN A 22 -2.94 -9.46 -17.20
C GLN A 22 -4.41 -9.20 -16.91
N TYR A 23 -4.78 -9.09 -15.64
CA TYR A 23 -6.12 -8.65 -15.27
C TYR A 23 -6.42 -7.31 -15.97
N SER A 24 -7.58 -7.21 -16.56
CA SER A 24 -8.05 -6.00 -17.24
C SER A 24 -9.38 -5.57 -16.65
N PHE A 25 -9.50 -4.29 -16.35
CA PHE A 25 -10.77 -3.70 -15.93
C PHE A 25 -11.62 -3.38 -17.17
N ASP A 26 -12.76 -4.05 -17.31
CA ASP A 26 -13.75 -3.76 -18.35
C ASP A 26 -14.71 -2.64 -17.93
N ASN A 27 -14.84 -2.43 -16.64
CA ASN A 27 -15.64 -1.41 -15.99
C ASN A 27 -14.94 -0.98 -14.71
N VAL A 28 -15.26 0.21 -14.22
CA VAL A 28 -14.81 0.61 -12.87
C VAL A 28 -15.45 -0.30 -11.82
N LEU A 29 -14.71 -0.59 -10.74
CA LEU A 29 -15.22 -1.37 -9.62
C LEU A 29 -15.54 -0.44 -8.46
N TYR A 30 -16.62 -0.74 -7.76
CA TYR A 30 -17.11 0.06 -6.66
C TYR A 30 -17.57 -0.83 -5.50
N GLY A 31 -16.96 -0.68 -4.33
CA GLY A 31 -17.13 -1.65 -3.26
C GLY A 31 -16.75 -1.17 -1.87
N ALA A 32 -16.47 -2.13 -1.01
CA ALA A 32 -16.07 -1.89 0.37
C ALA A 32 -15.27 -3.07 0.93
N ALA A 33 -14.39 -2.81 1.90
CA ALA A 33 -13.83 -3.85 2.74
C ALA A 33 -14.93 -4.55 3.53
N TYR A 34 -14.85 -5.88 3.66
CA TYR A 34 -15.89 -6.68 4.29
C TYR A 34 -15.30 -7.72 5.25
N TYR A 35 -15.68 -7.60 6.52
CA TYR A 35 -15.19 -8.44 7.62
C TYR A 35 -16.34 -9.20 8.26
N HIS A 36 -16.73 -10.30 7.62
CA HIS A 36 -17.80 -11.14 8.15
C HIS A 36 -17.44 -11.76 9.51
N GLU A 37 -16.14 -11.99 9.74
CA GLU A 37 -15.61 -12.51 11.01
C GLU A 37 -15.89 -11.60 12.21
N TYR A 38 -16.25 -10.33 11.98
CA TYR A 38 -16.66 -9.37 13.02
C TYR A 38 -18.18 -9.32 13.21
N MET A 39 -18.95 -10.05 12.39
CA MET A 39 -20.40 -10.03 12.36
C MET A 39 -20.99 -11.37 12.81
N PRO A 40 -22.26 -11.40 13.24
CA PRO A 40 -22.93 -12.66 13.49
C PRO A 40 -22.92 -13.57 12.26
N TYR A 41 -22.74 -14.88 12.46
CA TYR A 41 -22.60 -15.86 11.39
C TYR A 41 -23.77 -15.84 10.37
N GLU A 42 -24.99 -15.59 10.83
CA GLU A 42 -26.18 -15.55 10.01
C GLU A 42 -26.31 -14.29 9.16
N ARG A 43 -25.51 -13.26 9.49
CA ARG A 43 -25.58 -11.95 8.82
C ARG A 43 -25.15 -11.97 7.36
N LEU A 44 -24.32 -12.92 6.95
CA LEU A 44 -23.74 -12.99 5.60
C LEU A 44 -24.79 -12.90 4.49
N ASP A 45 -25.89 -13.63 4.61
CA ASP A 45 -26.92 -13.67 3.56
C ASP A 45 -27.63 -12.32 3.39
N GLU A 46 -27.89 -11.64 4.50
CA GLU A 46 -28.48 -10.31 4.47
C GLU A 46 -27.51 -9.26 3.93
N ASP A 47 -26.24 -9.32 4.32
CA ASP A 47 -25.22 -8.40 3.80
C ASP A 47 -25.05 -8.55 2.29
N ILE A 48 -24.95 -9.79 1.77
CA ILE A 48 -24.87 -10.03 0.33
C ILE A 48 -26.12 -9.53 -0.40
N ARG A 49 -27.31 -9.76 0.17
CA ARG A 49 -28.56 -9.24 -0.39
C ARG A 49 -28.57 -7.73 -0.48
N LEU A 50 -28.06 -7.05 0.57
CA LEU A 50 -27.94 -5.58 0.59
C LEU A 50 -26.86 -5.08 -0.39
N MET A 51 -25.70 -5.74 -0.45
CA MET A 51 -24.61 -5.42 -1.39
C MET A 51 -25.11 -5.51 -2.84
N LYS A 52 -25.74 -6.62 -3.20
CA LYS A 52 -26.31 -6.82 -4.54
C LYS A 52 -27.37 -5.78 -4.88
N ARG A 53 -28.27 -5.48 -3.94
CA ARG A 53 -29.29 -4.44 -4.10
C ARG A 53 -28.68 -3.04 -4.27
N ALA A 54 -27.57 -2.79 -3.59
CA ALA A 54 -26.85 -1.52 -3.70
C ALA A 54 -26.04 -1.39 -4.99
N GLY A 55 -25.83 -2.48 -5.75
CA GLY A 55 -24.98 -2.47 -6.94
C GLY A 55 -23.48 -2.53 -6.64
N LEU A 56 -23.11 -3.04 -5.46
CA LEU A 56 -21.70 -3.26 -5.11
C LEU A 56 -21.12 -4.34 -6.02
N THR A 57 -19.90 -4.12 -6.52
CA THR A 57 -19.25 -4.98 -7.53
C THR A 57 -18.02 -5.73 -7.01
N VAL A 58 -17.43 -5.27 -5.92
CA VAL A 58 -16.18 -5.83 -5.36
C VAL A 58 -16.16 -5.72 -3.85
N VAL A 59 -15.52 -6.67 -3.18
CA VAL A 59 -15.16 -6.61 -1.75
C VAL A 59 -13.74 -7.05 -1.54
N ARG A 60 -13.05 -6.46 -0.55
CA ARG A 60 -11.81 -6.96 0.01
C ARG A 60 -12.11 -7.75 1.28
N VAL A 61 -11.45 -8.90 1.47
CA VAL A 61 -11.65 -9.79 2.62
C VAL A 61 -10.35 -10.43 3.09
N GLY A 62 -10.27 -10.75 4.36
CA GLY A 62 -9.32 -11.72 4.93
C GLY A 62 -7.96 -11.19 5.34
N GLU A 63 -7.59 -9.95 5.04
CA GLU A 63 -6.24 -9.42 5.29
C GLU A 63 -5.86 -9.31 6.78
N SER A 64 -6.83 -9.34 7.69
CA SER A 64 -6.61 -9.28 9.15
C SER A 64 -6.96 -10.56 9.89
N ALA A 65 -7.31 -11.63 9.19
CA ALA A 65 -8.00 -12.77 9.77
C ALA A 65 -7.08 -13.97 10.09
N TRP A 66 -5.76 -13.80 10.27
CA TRP A 66 -4.86 -14.94 10.51
C TRP A 66 -5.30 -15.82 11.69
N GLY A 67 -5.64 -15.20 12.84
CA GLY A 67 -6.10 -15.95 14.00
C GLY A 67 -7.42 -16.69 13.79
N VAL A 68 -8.22 -16.33 12.78
CA VAL A 68 -9.44 -17.05 12.37
C VAL A 68 -9.11 -18.18 11.39
N PHE A 69 -8.20 -17.95 10.45
CA PHE A 69 -7.72 -18.99 9.53
C PHE A 69 -6.90 -20.06 10.23
N GLU A 70 -6.16 -19.70 11.26
CA GLU A 70 -5.27 -20.58 12.01
C GLU A 70 -5.39 -20.31 13.52
N PRO A 71 -6.49 -20.74 14.17
CA PRO A 71 -6.75 -20.48 15.59
C PRO A 71 -5.75 -21.15 16.53
N GLN A 72 -5.09 -22.22 16.10
CA GLN A 72 -4.01 -22.89 16.79
C GLN A 72 -2.92 -23.26 15.78
N ASP A 73 -1.69 -23.31 16.25
CA ASP A 73 -0.54 -23.65 15.42
C ASP A 73 -0.76 -24.96 14.63
N GLY A 74 -0.80 -24.84 13.30
CA GLY A 74 -1.02 -25.96 12.38
C GLY A 74 -2.48 -26.43 12.25
N THR A 75 -3.43 -25.79 12.92
CA THR A 75 -4.87 -26.07 12.78
C THR A 75 -5.51 -25.01 11.92
N PHE A 76 -5.95 -25.39 10.72
CA PHE A 76 -6.50 -24.44 9.75
C PHE A 76 -8.03 -24.58 9.62
N GLU A 77 -8.72 -23.46 9.69
CA GLU A 77 -10.17 -23.36 9.56
C GLU A 77 -10.52 -22.42 8.40
N PHE A 78 -10.93 -22.98 7.27
CA PHE A 78 -11.21 -22.24 6.04
C PHE A 78 -12.72 -22.18 5.70
N GLU A 79 -13.57 -22.99 6.30
CA GLU A 79 -14.97 -23.12 5.94
C GLU A 79 -15.76 -21.79 5.99
N TRP A 80 -15.41 -20.92 6.92
CA TRP A 80 -16.01 -19.61 7.03
C TRP A 80 -15.73 -18.72 5.80
N MET A 81 -14.51 -18.78 5.26
CA MET A 81 -14.12 -18.03 4.06
C MET A 81 -14.65 -18.71 2.79
N ASP A 82 -14.69 -20.05 2.73
CA ASP A 82 -15.34 -20.79 1.63
C ASP A 82 -16.78 -20.27 1.42
N ARG A 83 -17.54 -20.21 2.51
CA ARG A 83 -18.91 -19.72 2.50
C ARG A 83 -19.03 -18.29 1.98
N ILE A 84 -18.09 -17.41 2.34
CA ILE A 84 -18.06 -16.02 1.85
C ILE A 84 -17.81 -16.01 0.34
N LEU A 85 -16.76 -16.68 -0.11
CA LEU A 85 -16.36 -16.68 -1.52
C LEU A 85 -17.42 -17.29 -2.42
N ASP A 86 -18.00 -18.42 -2.03
CA ASP A 86 -19.06 -19.08 -2.79
C ASP A 86 -20.31 -18.18 -2.94
N LYS A 87 -20.73 -17.54 -1.85
CA LYS A 87 -21.89 -16.64 -1.88
C LYS A 87 -21.62 -15.34 -2.63
N MET A 88 -20.42 -14.77 -2.53
CA MET A 88 -20.01 -13.62 -3.33
C MET A 88 -20.00 -13.98 -4.83
N HIS A 89 -19.46 -15.15 -5.19
CA HIS A 89 -19.48 -15.63 -6.57
C HIS A 89 -20.91 -15.79 -7.09
N ALA A 90 -21.78 -16.45 -6.33
CA ALA A 90 -23.19 -16.63 -6.70
C ALA A 90 -23.94 -15.30 -6.85
N ALA A 91 -23.54 -14.27 -6.13
CA ALA A 91 -24.09 -12.92 -6.23
C ALA A 91 -23.48 -12.09 -7.39
N GLY A 92 -22.41 -12.56 -8.03
CA GLY A 92 -21.67 -11.81 -9.06
C GLY A 92 -20.75 -10.73 -8.48
N ILE A 93 -20.42 -10.80 -7.19
CA ILE A 93 -19.54 -9.87 -6.50
C ILE A 93 -18.10 -10.42 -6.59
N LYS A 94 -17.17 -9.59 -7.07
CA LYS A 94 -15.73 -9.89 -7.18
C LYS A 94 -15.08 -9.78 -5.80
N VAL A 95 -13.99 -10.53 -5.60
CA VAL A 95 -13.27 -10.54 -4.32
C VAL A 95 -11.79 -10.26 -4.52
N ILE A 96 -11.24 -9.37 -3.69
CA ILE A 96 -9.80 -9.22 -3.46
C ILE A 96 -9.49 -9.90 -2.13
N LEU A 97 -8.61 -10.91 -2.16
CA LEU A 97 -8.25 -11.69 -0.98
C LEU A 97 -6.94 -11.15 -0.40
N GLY A 98 -6.95 -10.77 0.88
CA GLY A 98 -5.77 -10.27 1.57
C GLY A 98 -4.92 -11.37 2.20
N THR A 99 -3.58 -11.23 2.17
CA THR A 99 -2.69 -12.05 3.02
C THR A 99 -2.74 -11.50 4.44
N PRO A 100 -2.96 -12.34 5.49
CA PRO A 100 -3.32 -11.84 6.81
C PRO A 100 -2.10 -11.51 7.70
N THR A 101 -0.97 -11.17 7.10
CA THR A 101 0.34 -11.14 7.77
C THR A 101 0.53 -9.98 8.73
N TYR A 102 -0.19 -8.86 8.57
CA TYR A 102 -0.01 -7.72 9.43
C TYR A 102 -0.61 -7.87 10.85
N SER A 103 -1.40 -8.91 11.10
CA SER A 103 -2.04 -9.19 12.39
C SER A 103 -1.81 -10.65 12.78
N ILE A 104 -0.79 -10.92 13.60
CA ILE A 104 -0.44 -12.29 14.00
C ILE A 104 -1.40 -12.86 15.03
N PRO A 105 -1.62 -14.21 15.04
CA PRO A 105 -2.39 -14.85 16.09
C PRO A 105 -1.63 -14.88 17.42
N ALA A 106 -2.38 -14.89 18.52
CA ALA A 106 -1.80 -14.88 19.88
C ALA A 106 -0.88 -16.06 20.17
N TRP A 107 -1.18 -17.24 19.58
CA TRP A 107 -0.34 -18.43 19.76
C TRP A 107 1.07 -18.24 19.19
N LEU A 108 1.22 -17.47 18.07
CA LEU A 108 2.52 -17.19 17.46
C LEU A 108 3.37 -16.30 18.37
N ALA A 109 2.82 -15.20 18.88
CA ALA A 109 3.51 -14.36 19.83
C ALA A 109 3.86 -15.08 21.15
N TYR A 110 3.00 -16.00 21.59
CA TYR A 110 3.24 -16.81 22.81
C TYR A 110 4.36 -17.82 22.62
N LYS A 111 4.37 -18.56 21.51
CA LYS A 111 5.37 -19.60 21.23
C LYS A 111 6.72 -19.01 20.78
N HIS A 112 6.66 -17.91 20.07
CA HIS A 112 7.79 -17.26 19.40
C HIS A 112 7.84 -15.77 19.72
N PRO A 113 8.07 -15.38 20.99
CA PRO A 113 8.11 -13.97 21.38
C PRO A 113 9.19 -13.16 20.65
N GLU A 114 10.19 -13.81 20.06
CA GLU A 114 11.24 -13.21 19.24
C GLU A 114 10.73 -12.61 17.93
N VAL A 115 9.50 -12.95 17.49
CA VAL A 115 8.89 -12.35 16.31
C VAL A 115 8.42 -10.92 16.57
N LEU A 116 8.25 -10.54 17.84
CA LEU A 116 7.82 -9.19 18.19
C LEU A 116 8.96 -8.19 18.02
N ALA A 117 8.58 -6.98 17.58
CA ALA A 117 9.53 -5.90 17.37
C ALA A 117 10.18 -5.44 18.69
N GLU A 118 11.46 -5.15 18.64
CA GLU A 118 12.13 -4.32 19.63
C GLU A 118 12.32 -2.93 19.00
N HIS A 119 12.00 -1.90 19.75
CA HIS A 119 12.21 -0.51 19.36
C HIS A 119 13.51 0.03 19.94
N ALA A 120 13.91 1.21 19.52
CA ALA A 120 15.08 1.89 20.08
C ALA A 120 15.04 1.90 21.62
N LYS A 121 16.22 1.78 22.25
CA LYS A 121 16.42 1.69 23.72
C LYS A 121 15.88 0.40 24.35
N GLY A 122 15.69 -0.66 23.58
CA GLY A 122 15.28 -1.97 24.10
C GLY A 122 13.82 -2.05 24.54
N ASN A 123 12.99 -1.11 24.13
CA ASN A 123 11.55 -1.20 24.38
C ASN A 123 10.95 -2.29 23.48
N LYS A 124 10.40 -3.34 24.09
CA LYS A 124 9.74 -4.41 23.34
C LYS A 124 8.31 -4.04 23.00
N ALA A 125 7.90 -4.33 21.77
CA ALA A 125 6.49 -4.31 21.41
C ALA A 125 5.76 -5.41 22.17
N TYR A 126 4.53 -5.11 22.59
CA TYR A 126 3.64 -6.12 23.12
C TYR A 126 2.81 -6.72 21.98
N TYR A 127 2.31 -7.95 22.21
CA TYR A 127 1.27 -8.48 21.35
C TYR A 127 0.11 -7.47 21.24
N GLY A 128 -0.29 -7.19 20.05
CA GLY A 128 -1.31 -6.20 19.77
C GLY A 128 -2.04 -6.48 18.47
N ILE A 129 -2.92 -5.57 18.10
CA ILE A 129 -3.84 -5.81 16.99
C ILE A 129 -3.16 -5.85 15.63
N ARG A 130 -2.05 -5.11 15.40
CA ARG A 130 -1.34 -5.15 14.12
C ARG A 130 0.09 -4.60 14.20
N GLN A 131 0.93 -5.08 13.26
CA GLN A 131 2.25 -4.55 12.89
C GLN A 131 3.22 -4.32 14.06
N ASN A 132 3.21 -5.22 15.02
CA ASN A 132 4.15 -5.23 16.14
C ASN A 132 5.23 -6.30 15.97
N MET A 133 5.54 -6.70 14.73
CA MET A 133 6.49 -7.75 14.42
C MET A 133 7.75 -7.20 13.77
N ASP A 134 8.84 -7.93 13.94
CA ASP A 134 10.02 -7.81 13.09
C ASP A 134 9.77 -8.62 11.81
N PHE A 135 9.39 -7.94 10.74
CA PHE A 135 9.08 -8.59 9.46
C PHE A 135 10.30 -9.19 8.74
N THR A 136 11.51 -8.94 9.23
CA THR A 136 12.74 -9.61 8.76
C THR A 136 13.07 -10.87 9.55
N ASN A 137 12.35 -11.13 10.67
CA ASN A 137 12.59 -12.30 11.50
C ASN A 137 12.24 -13.58 10.74
N PRO A 138 13.18 -14.56 10.61
CA PRO A 138 12.97 -15.77 9.82
C PRO A 138 11.86 -16.68 10.37
N THR A 139 11.63 -16.69 11.68
CA THR A 139 10.51 -17.44 12.27
C THR A 139 9.19 -16.81 11.86
N TYR A 140 9.07 -15.49 11.91
CA TYR A 140 7.87 -14.80 11.44
C TYR A 140 7.63 -15.06 9.94
N GLN A 141 8.66 -14.93 9.11
CA GLN A 141 8.56 -15.19 7.66
C GLN A 141 8.14 -16.64 7.38
N PHE A 142 8.68 -17.62 8.11
CA PHE A 142 8.28 -19.02 7.98
C PHE A 142 6.77 -19.21 8.19
N TYR A 143 6.23 -18.61 9.24
CA TYR A 143 4.79 -18.72 9.54
C TYR A 143 3.93 -17.91 8.56
N CYS A 144 4.40 -16.74 8.11
CA CYS A 144 3.75 -15.99 7.03
C CYS A 144 3.66 -16.81 5.73
N GLU A 145 4.76 -17.41 5.30
CA GLU A 145 4.77 -18.28 4.13
C GLU A 145 3.78 -19.43 4.26
N ARG A 146 3.75 -20.07 5.43
CA ARG A 146 2.83 -21.19 5.70
C ARG A 146 1.36 -20.79 5.52
N ILE A 147 0.93 -19.70 6.14
CA ILE A 147 -0.47 -19.27 6.04
C ILE A 147 -0.80 -18.79 4.63
N ILE A 148 0.08 -18.04 3.98
CA ILE A 148 -0.12 -17.59 2.61
C ILE A 148 -0.27 -18.78 1.66
N ARG A 149 0.63 -19.76 1.70
CA ARG A 149 0.55 -20.96 0.86
C ARG A 149 -0.74 -21.76 1.11
N LYS A 150 -1.14 -21.94 2.37
CA LYS A 150 -2.41 -22.62 2.71
C LYS A 150 -3.63 -21.92 2.13
N MET A 151 -3.68 -20.60 2.19
CA MET A 151 -4.74 -19.82 1.58
C MET A 151 -4.72 -19.93 0.04
N LEU A 152 -3.56 -19.83 -0.57
CA LEU A 152 -3.41 -19.87 -2.03
C LEU A 152 -3.70 -21.27 -2.59
N GLU A 153 -3.24 -22.35 -1.94
CA GLU A 153 -3.58 -23.74 -2.29
C GLU A 153 -5.10 -23.94 -2.38
N ARG A 154 -5.86 -23.25 -1.53
CA ARG A 154 -7.31 -23.38 -1.50
C ARG A 154 -8.03 -22.43 -2.45
N TYR A 155 -7.60 -21.16 -2.51
CA TYR A 155 -8.40 -20.09 -3.11
C TYR A 155 -7.88 -19.56 -4.45
N ALA A 156 -6.67 -19.92 -4.89
CA ALA A 156 -6.10 -19.36 -6.11
C ALA A 156 -6.99 -19.63 -7.35
N GLN A 157 -7.69 -20.75 -7.38
CA GLN A 157 -8.58 -21.11 -8.49
C GLN A 157 -10.04 -20.69 -8.28
N HIS A 158 -10.36 -20.06 -7.15
CA HIS A 158 -11.75 -19.68 -6.87
C HIS A 158 -12.21 -18.55 -7.82
N PRO A 159 -13.37 -18.72 -8.51
CA PRO A 159 -13.78 -17.80 -9.57
C PRO A 159 -14.14 -16.38 -9.08
N ALA A 160 -14.53 -16.21 -7.81
CA ALA A 160 -14.78 -14.89 -7.24
C ALA A 160 -13.51 -14.06 -7.08
N VAL A 161 -12.34 -14.70 -6.86
CA VAL A 161 -11.08 -14.01 -6.56
C VAL A 161 -10.47 -13.44 -7.83
N ILE A 162 -10.41 -12.10 -7.91
CA ILE A 162 -9.87 -11.35 -9.04
C ILE A 162 -8.45 -10.81 -8.77
N GLY A 163 -8.03 -10.78 -7.52
CA GLY A 163 -6.72 -10.29 -7.13
C GLY A 163 -6.41 -10.52 -5.66
N TYR A 164 -5.19 -10.17 -5.30
CA TYR A 164 -4.66 -10.31 -3.95
C TYR A 164 -4.08 -9.00 -3.46
N GLN A 165 -4.37 -8.66 -2.20
CA GLN A 165 -3.64 -7.63 -1.47
C GLN A 165 -2.64 -8.34 -0.54
N VAL A 166 -1.34 -8.09 -0.71
CA VAL A 166 -0.33 -8.58 0.23
C VAL A 166 -0.21 -7.62 1.40
N ASP A 167 -0.27 -8.16 2.62
CA ASP A 167 -0.19 -7.38 3.87
C ASP A 167 -1.15 -6.17 3.90
N ASN A 168 -0.96 -5.21 4.81
CA ASN A 168 -1.75 -3.98 4.87
C ASN A 168 -0.96 -2.81 5.45
N GLU A 169 -0.83 -1.70 4.71
CA GLU A 169 -0.17 -0.45 5.15
C GLU A 169 1.18 -0.71 5.82
N THR A 170 2.02 -1.52 5.19
CA THR A 170 3.28 -1.99 5.76
C THR A 170 4.31 -0.87 5.89
N GLU A 171 4.87 -0.73 7.08
CA GLU A 171 5.93 0.22 7.42
C GLU A 171 6.94 -0.42 8.38
N ALA A 172 8.15 0.10 8.44
CA ALA A 172 9.18 -0.37 9.38
C ALA A 172 8.87 -0.08 10.87
N ARG A 173 7.93 0.78 11.18
CA ARG A 173 7.40 1.12 12.53
C ARG A 173 8.43 1.14 13.67
N GLY A 174 9.69 1.54 13.37
CA GLY A 174 10.75 1.64 14.37
C GLY A 174 11.32 0.30 14.84
N VAL A 175 11.21 -0.77 14.06
CA VAL A 175 11.87 -2.05 14.31
C VAL A 175 13.37 -1.84 14.47
N ASN A 176 13.93 -2.37 15.54
CA ASN A 176 15.35 -2.26 15.88
C ASN A 176 15.85 -3.50 16.61
N ASN A 177 15.32 -4.67 16.27
CA ASN A 177 15.77 -5.95 16.79
C ASN A 177 17.25 -6.15 16.46
N ARG A 178 17.93 -6.96 17.28
CA ARG A 178 19.36 -7.20 17.11
C ARG A 178 19.72 -7.67 15.69
N ASP A 179 18.97 -8.60 15.15
CA ASP A 179 19.27 -9.18 13.84
C ASP A 179 18.86 -8.21 12.70
N TYR A 180 17.82 -7.42 12.89
CA TYR A 180 17.46 -6.31 12.02
C TYR A 180 18.61 -5.29 11.91
N PHE A 181 19.20 -4.93 13.05
CA PHE A 181 20.37 -4.05 13.09
C PHE A 181 21.60 -4.68 12.43
N PHE A 182 21.81 -5.98 12.59
CA PHE A 182 22.89 -6.67 11.88
C PHE A 182 22.69 -6.69 10.37
N GLY A 183 21.45 -6.78 9.91
CA GLY A 183 21.09 -6.55 8.51
C GLY A 183 21.51 -5.17 8.03
N PHE A 184 21.19 -4.12 8.79
CA PHE A 184 21.63 -2.75 8.48
C PHE A 184 23.16 -2.61 8.41
N ARG A 185 23.88 -3.17 9.39
CA ARG A 185 25.34 -3.18 9.35
C ARG A 185 25.89 -3.86 8.11
N ASN A 186 25.30 -4.98 7.70
CA ASN A 186 25.71 -5.69 6.49
C ASN A 186 25.37 -4.88 5.22
N TYR A 187 24.23 -4.21 5.19
CA TYR A 187 23.85 -3.28 4.11
C TYR A 187 24.90 -2.16 3.96
N ILE A 188 25.29 -1.51 5.07
CA ILE A 188 26.33 -0.47 5.03
C ILE A 188 27.69 -1.05 4.60
N LYS A 189 28.05 -2.23 5.11
CA LYS A 189 29.28 -2.92 4.73
C LYS A 189 29.36 -3.19 3.22
N GLN A 190 28.25 -3.63 2.62
CA GLN A 190 28.17 -3.85 1.17
C GLN A 190 28.24 -2.53 0.40
N LYS A 191 27.49 -1.53 0.82
CA LYS A 191 27.45 -0.20 0.17
C LYS A 191 28.81 0.46 0.09
N PHE A 192 29.62 0.30 1.12
CA PHE A 192 30.98 0.84 1.19
C PHE A 192 32.08 -0.17 0.79
N ASN A 193 31.73 -1.25 0.06
CA ASN A 193 32.66 -2.25 -0.42
C ASN A 193 33.60 -2.82 0.68
N ASN A 194 33.08 -2.95 1.90
CA ASN A 194 33.83 -3.40 3.09
C ASN A 194 34.99 -2.47 3.48
N ASP A 195 34.98 -1.20 3.03
CA ASP A 195 36.02 -0.22 3.31
C ASP A 195 35.60 0.77 4.41
N LEU A 196 36.15 0.58 5.61
CA LEU A 196 35.89 1.45 6.77
C LEU A 196 36.48 2.86 6.60
N ASN A 197 37.58 3.01 5.83
CA ASN A 197 38.17 4.33 5.58
C ASN A 197 37.26 5.14 4.66
N LEU A 198 36.69 4.50 3.65
CA LEU A 198 35.70 5.13 2.77
C LEU A 198 34.45 5.55 3.57
N LEU A 199 33.91 4.65 4.40
CA LEU A 199 32.79 4.96 5.30
C LEU A 199 33.12 6.16 6.20
N ALA A 200 34.28 6.12 6.88
CA ALA A 200 34.70 7.14 7.82
C ALA A 200 34.86 8.51 7.12
N LYS A 201 35.40 8.53 5.91
CA LYS A 201 35.55 9.72 5.07
C LYS A 201 34.21 10.31 4.66
N GLU A 202 33.33 9.49 4.06
CA GLU A 202 32.03 9.93 3.52
C GLU A 202 31.09 10.40 4.64
N TRP A 203 31.12 9.76 5.81
CA TRP A 203 30.27 10.11 6.94
C TRP A 203 30.89 11.12 7.92
N GLY A 204 32.12 11.54 7.68
CA GLY A 204 32.83 12.48 8.56
C GLY A 204 33.02 11.92 9.97
N MET A 205 33.34 10.63 10.14
CA MET A 205 33.36 9.96 11.43
C MET A 205 34.47 10.42 12.36
N ASN A 206 35.43 11.23 11.89
CA ASN A 206 36.39 11.90 12.74
C ASN A 206 35.76 12.92 13.70
N TYR A 207 34.58 13.42 13.35
CA TYR A 207 33.85 14.35 14.20
C TYR A 207 33.42 13.66 15.51
N TRP A 208 33.80 14.24 16.61
CA TRP A 208 33.65 13.72 17.97
C TRP A 208 34.17 12.29 18.18
N GLY A 209 35.18 11.87 17.42
CA GLY A 209 35.83 10.57 17.58
C GLY A 209 34.93 9.36 17.35
N MET A 210 34.01 9.46 16.39
CA MET A 210 33.07 8.37 16.08
C MET A 210 33.65 7.29 15.16
N ASN A 211 34.98 7.33 14.87
CA ASN A 211 35.64 6.32 14.06
C ASN A 211 35.49 4.92 14.66
N ILE A 212 35.44 3.93 13.79
CA ILE A 212 35.46 2.51 14.11
C ILE A 212 36.64 1.85 13.40
N ASN A 213 37.20 0.81 14.00
CA ASN A 213 38.33 0.05 13.47
C ASN A 213 37.92 -1.28 12.87
N THR A 214 36.77 -1.81 13.28
CA THR A 214 36.18 -3.05 12.77
C THR A 214 34.68 -2.88 12.60
N TRP A 215 34.06 -3.73 11.76
CA TRP A 215 32.61 -3.72 11.56
C TRP A 215 31.83 -4.15 12.81
N GLU A 216 32.45 -4.88 13.72
CA GLU A 216 31.86 -5.27 15.00
C GLU A 216 31.65 -4.06 15.91
N GLU A 217 32.42 -3.00 15.74
CA GLU A 217 32.27 -1.71 16.44
C GLU A 217 31.16 -0.83 15.87
N PHE A 218 30.51 -1.26 14.77
CA PHE A 218 29.36 -0.58 14.23
C PHE A 218 28.11 -0.96 15.05
N TYR A 219 27.79 -0.14 16.06
CA TYR A 219 26.67 -0.33 16.98
C TYR A 219 25.49 0.56 16.68
N PRO A 220 24.27 0.21 17.17
CA PRO A 220 23.15 1.13 17.24
C PRO A 220 23.55 2.40 17.99
N ARG A 221 23.17 3.55 17.46
CA ARG A 221 23.55 4.84 18.05
C ARG A 221 22.33 5.45 18.73
N ASP A 222 22.47 5.80 20.02
CA ASP A 222 21.47 6.61 20.72
C ASP A 222 21.68 8.08 20.37
N GLY A 223 20.61 8.71 19.93
CA GLY A 223 20.67 10.08 19.43
C GLY A 223 21.44 10.17 18.09
N VAL A 224 20.79 10.61 17.05
CA VAL A 224 21.41 10.66 15.73
C VAL A 224 22.38 11.81 15.68
N THR A 225 23.67 11.50 15.74
CA THR A 225 24.76 12.48 15.62
C THR A 225 25.25 12.65 14.18
N SER A 226 24.82 11.78 13.26
CA SER A 226 25.20 11.82 11.85
C SER A 226 23.98 11.81 10.94
N PRO A 227 23.77 12.85 10.11
CA PRO A 227 22.72 12.87 9.09
C PRO A 227 22.84 11.69 8.12
N SER A 228 24.08 11.31 7.75
CA SER A 228 24.35 10.19 6.85
C SER A 228 23.86 8.86 7.45
N TYR A 229 24.17 8.60 8.72
CA TYR A 229 23.69 7.40 9.42
C TYR A 229 22.16 7.36 9.42
N LYS A 230 21.51 8.47 9.78
CA LYS A 230 20.04 8.52 9.84
C LYS A 230 19.42 8.28 8.46
N ASN A 231 19.93 8.93 7.43
CA ASN A 231 19.38 8.79 6.08
C ASN A 231 19.56 7.37 5.53
N GLU A 232 20.72 6.73 5.80
CA GLU A 232 20.95 5.33 5.43
C GLU A 232 20.07 4.36 6.23
N TRP A 233 19.80 4.65 7.51
CA TRP A 233 18.85 3.88 8.30
C TRP A 233 17.43 3.92 7.69
N GLU A 234 16.98 5.10 7.26
CA GLU A 234 15.67 5.23 6.61
C GLU A 234 15.63 4.56 5.22
N ARG A 235 16.74 4.60 4.46
CA ARG A 235 16.86 3.83 3.21
C ARG A 235 16.79 2.32 3.46
N TYR A 236 17.48 1.83 4.48
CA TYR A 236 17.43 0.43 4.86
C TYR A 236 16.02 0.03 5.29
N ASN A 237 15.35 0.83 6.12
CA ASN A 237 13.96 0.58 6.51
C ASN A 237 13.04 0.46 5.29
N ARG A 238 13.12 1.38 4.34
CA ARG A 238 12.31 1.34 3.11
C ARG A 238 12.62 0.11 2.25
N LYS A 239 13.89 -0.25 2.14
CA LYS A 239 14.34 -1.44 1.42
C LYS A 239 13.75 -2.72 2.02
N GLU A 240 13.85 -2.89 3.34
CA GLU A 240 13.36 -4.10 4.01
C GLU A 240 11.82 -4.23 3.89
N VAL A 241 11.09 -3.11 3.93
CA VAL A 241 9.64 -3.11 3.64
C VAL A 241 9.36 -3.56 2.21
N ALA A 242 10.10 -3.02 1.24
CA ALA A 242 9.93 -3.40 -0.16
C ALA A 242 10.27 -4.88 -0.40
N ASP A 243 11.33 -5.38 0.20
CA ASP A 243 11.73 -6.78 0.10
C ASP A 243 10.67 -7.72 0.70
N PHE A 244 10.12 -7.38 1.87
CA PHE A 244 9.05 -8.16 2.51
C PHE A 244 7.77 -8.21 1.65
N LEU A 245 7.37 -7.09 1.07
CA LEU A 245 6.20 -7.03 0.19
C LEU A 245 6.43 -7.79 -1.12
N ASN A 246 7.58 -7.61 -1.76
CA ASN A 246 7.92 -8.33 -3.00
C ASN A 246 8.04 -9.84 -2.76
N TRP A 247 8.56 -10.27 -1.61
CA TRP A 247 8.60 -11.68 -1.24
C TRP A 247 7.17 -12.28 -1.12
N GLN A 248 6.23 -11.57 -0.50
CA GLN A 248 4.84 -12.02 -0.49
C GLN A 248 4.22 -12.05 -1.90
N CYS A 249 4.56 -11.07 -2.75
CA CYS A 249 4.14 -11.09 -4.15
C CYS A 249 4.67 -12.31 -4.90
N ASP A 250 5.92 -12.72 -4.65
CA ASP A 250 6.50 -13.93 -5.25
C ASP A 250 5.70 -15.17 -4.84
N LEU A 251 5.36 -15.32 -3.57
CA LEU A 251 4.52 -16.42 -3.09
C LEU A 251 3.15 -16.44 -3.78
N VAL A 252 2.49 -15.28 -3.90
CA VAL A 252 1.20 -15.18 -4.60
C VAL A 252 1.36 -15.53 -6.08
N ASN A 253 2.41 -15.06 -6.73
CA ASN A 253 2.67 -15.30 -8.16
C ASN A 253 2.89 -16.78 -8.50
N GLU A 254 3.32 -17.62 -7.53
CA GLU A 254 3.43 -19.08 -7.72
C GLU A 254 2.07 -19.76 -7.95
N TYR A 255 0.99 -19.23 -7.39
CA TYR A 255 -0.33 -19.88 -7.34
C TYR A 255 -1.41 -19.18 -8.16
N LYS A 256 -1.36 -17.84 -8.23
CA LYS A 256 -2.43 -17.06 -8.85
C LYS A 256 -2.64 -17.40 -10.32
N ARG A 257 -3.88 -17.26 -10.79
CA ARG A 257 -4.18 -17.32 -12.21
C ARG A 257 -3.59 -16.13 -12.94
N LYS A 258 -3.42 -16.25 -14.26
CA LYS A 258 -2.91 -15.17 -15.13
C LYS A 258 -3.85 -13.96 -15.18
N ASP A 259 -5.14 -14.19 -14.97
CA ASP A 259 -6.21 -13.18 -14.95
C ASP A 259 -6.47 -12.60 -13.55
N GLN A 260 -5.54 -12.74 -12.62
CA GLN A 260 -5.57 -12.15 -11.28
C GLN A 260 -4.41 -11.19 -11.11
N PHE A 261 -4.63 -10.09 -10.39
CA PHE A 261 -3.59 -9.12 -10.06
C PHE A 261 -3.07 -9.30 -8.62
N VAL A 262 -1.93 -8.69 -8.34
CA VAL A 262 -1.39 -8.50 -6.99
C VAL A 262 -1.23 -7.02 -6.73
N THR A 263 -1.57 -6.59 -5.53
CA THR A 263 -1.44 -5.21 -5.07
C THR A 263 -1.08 -5.13 -3.59
N HIS A 264 -0.76 -3.93 -3.14
CA HIS A 264 -0.64 -3.53 -1.74
C HIS A 264 -1.17 -2.11 -1.58
N CYS A 265 -1.79 -1.80 -0.45
CA CYS A 265 -2.30 -0.46 -0.16
C CYS A 265 -1.38 0.29 0.81
N PHE A 266 -1.19 1.58 0.56
CA PHE A 266 -0.45 2.48 1.45
C PHE A 266 -1.15 3.83 1.56
N MET A 267 -0.84 4.57 2.62
CA MET A 267 -1.29 5.96 2.75
C MET A 267 -0.40 6.89 1.90
N PRO A 268 -0.95 7.93 1.27
CA PRO A 268 -0.15 8.87 0.46
C PRO A 268 0.96 9.56 1.24
N ASP A 269 0.83 9.63 2.56
CA ASP A 269 1.80 10.28 3.46
C ASP A 269 2.82 9.32 4.06
N PHE A 270 2.85 8.06 3.63
CA PHE A 270 3.86 7.12 4.10
C PHE A 270 5.20 7.38 3.41
N HIS A 271 6.07 8.08 4.11
CA HIS A 271 7.42 8.38 3.65
C HIS A 271 8.45 7.31 4.09
N ASN A 272 8.01 6.32 4.85
CA ASN A 272 8.83 5.23 5.40
C ASN A 272 8.81 3.98 4.52
N ILE A 273 8.27 4.08 3.32
CA ILE A 273 8.30 3.03 2.31
C ILE A 273 8.86 3.59 1.00
N ASP A 274 9.50 2.75 0.24
CA ASP A 274 9.84 3.02 -1.16
C ASP A 274 8.73 2.46 -2.03
N GLN A 275 7.83 3.33 -2.49
CA GLN A 275 6.68 2.90 -3.27
C GLN A 275 7.11 2.31 -4.62
N VAL A 276 8.15 2.84 -5.25
CA VAL A 276 8.63 2.35 -6.55
C VAL A 276 9.11 0.92 -6.44
N GLU A 277 10.01 0.65 -5.47
CA GLU A 277 10.51 -0.70 -5.23
C GLU A 277 9.44 -1.64 -4.66
N SER A 278 8.55 -1.17 -3.80
CA SER A 278 7.47 -1.97 -3.23
C SER A 278 6.48 -2.46 -4.28
N PHE A 279 6.20 -1.66 -5.31
CA PHE A 279 5.27 -2.03 -6.38
C PHE A 279 5.92 -2.73 -7.58
N ARG A 280 7.21 -3.04 -7.53
CA ARG A 280 7.95 -3.67 -8.65
C ARG A 280 7.30 -4.94 -9.19
N GLN A 281 6.66 -5.72 -8.34
CA GLN A 281 6.00 -6.97 -8.71
C GLN A 281 4.47 -6.89 -8.79
N MET A 282 3.90 -5.72 -8.52
CA MET A 282 2.47 -5.51 -8.49
C MET A 282 1.96 -4.95 -9.82
N GLN A 283 0.74 -5.34 -10.22
CA GLN A 283 0.15 -4.90 -11.48
C GLN A 283 -0.57 -3.57 -11.35
N TYR A 284 -1.24 -3.34 -10.22
CA TYR A 284 -1.95 -2.09 -9.93
C TYR A 284 -1.49 -1.57 -8.57
N PRO A 285 -0.98 -0.34 -8.51
CA PRO A 285 -0.73 0.29 -7.23
C PRO A 285 -2.06 0.57 -6.53
N ALA A 286 -2.10 0.38 -5.22
CA ALA A 286 -3.28 0.67 -4.42
C ALA A 286 -2.98 1.70 -3.33
N ILE A 287 -4.01 2.44 -2.94
CA ILE A 287 -3.87 3.56 -2.01
C ILE A 287 -5.07 3.62 -1.07
N ASN A 288 -4.81 4.03 0.16
CA ASN A 288 -5.83 4.37 1.16
C ASN A 288 -5.88 5.89 1.28
N VAL A 289 -7.03 6.49 0.99
CA VAL A 289 -7.19 7.94 0.98
C VAL A 289 -8.33 8.35 1.88
N TYR A 290 -7.99 8.86 3.03
CA TYR A 290 -8.96 9.49 3.94
C TYR A 290 -8.88 11.01 3.79
N HIS A 291 -10.02 11.66 3.68
CA HIS A 291 -10.12 13.09 3.36
C HIS A 291 -11.18 13.77 4.20
N ASP A 292 -11.05 15.07 4.33
CA ASP A 292 -12.06 15.90 4.98
C ASP A 292 -13.42 15.81 4.27
N VAL A 293 -14.47 16.10 5.01
CA VAL A 293 -15.86 16.15 4.53
C VAL A 293 -16.53 17.47 4.96
N GLN A 294 -17.78 17.65 4.57
CA GLN A 294 -18.57 18.86 4.83
C GLN A 294 -17.90 20.09 4.24
N ASP A 295 -17.81 21.19 4.99
CA ASP A 295 -17.27 22.46 4.50
C ASP A 295 -15.75 22.45 4.28
N LYS A 296 -15.06 21.42 4.76
CA LYS A 296 -13.60 21.27 4.61
C LYS A 296 -13.20 20.47 3.39
N GLN A 297 -14.16 19.84 2.69
CA GLN A 297 -13.87 19.04 1.52
C GLN A 297 -13.48 19.94 0.35
N ASP A 298 -12.27 19.79 -0.17
CA ASP A 298 -11.75 20.57 -1.29
C ASP A 298 -11.31 19.73 -2.50
N GLY A 299 -11.32 18.41 -2.39
CA GLY A 299 -10.90 17.49 -3.47
C GLY A 299 -9.39 17.40 -3.71
N GLN A 300 -8.61 18.35 -3.20
CA GLN A 300 -7.16 18.40 -3.44
C GLN A 300 -6.43 17.16 -2.86
N ARG A 301 -6.85 16.67 -1.72
CA ARG A 301 -6.29 15.46 -1.10
C ARG A 301 -6.41 14.23 -2.00
N ILE A 302 -7.56 14.07 -2.66
CA ILE A 302 -7.82 12.98 -3.60
C ILE A 302 -6.94 13.14 -4.85
N ALA A 303 -6.88 14.36 -5.40
CA ALA A 303 -6.06 14.66 -6.56
C ALA A 303 -4.56 14.41 -6.26
N TYR A 304 -4.04 14.92 -5.14
CA TYR A 304 -2.66 14.70 -4.68
C TYR A 304 -2.31 13.21 -4.63
N ALA A 305 -3.16 12.42 -4.00
CA ALA A 305 -2.97 10.98 -3.87
C ALA A 305 -2.92 10.28 -5.23
N GLY A 306 -3.84 10.62 -6.14
CA GLY A 306 -3.87 10.07 -7.49
C GLY A 306 -2.68 10.51 -8.34
N ASP A 307 -2.26 11.78 -8.24
CA ASP A 307 -1.13 12.34 -8.98
C ASP A 307 0.21 11.72 -8.54
N PHE A 308 0.31 11.27 -7.28
CA PHE A 308 1.47 10.54 -6.79
C PHE A 308 1.43 9.05 -7.18
N VAL A 309 0.34 8.34 -6.89
CA VAL A 309 0.32 6.88 -7.06
C VAL A 309 0.36 6.43 -8.52
N ARG A 310 -0.21 7.22 -9.45
CA ARG A 310 -0.13 6.91 -10.89
C ARG A 310 1.30 6.87 -11.41
N THR A 311 2.14 7.77 -10.93
CA THR A 311 3.54 7.87 -11.38
C THR A 311 4.41 6.75 -10.83
N VAL A 312 4.07 6.17 -9.69
CA VAL A 312 4.83 5.07 -9.07
C VAL A 312 4.92 3.85 -10.01
N ALA A 313 3.82 3.44 -10.64
CA ALA A 313 3.78 2.26 -11.50
C ALA A 313 3.44 2.55 -12.98
N ASP A 314 3.39 3.82 -13.40
CA ASP A 314 2.98 4.27 -14.75
C ASP A 314 1.64 3.67 -15.19
N ASN A 315 0.72 3.52 -14.25
CA ASN A 315 -0.56 2.87 -14.48
C ASN A 315 -1.69 3.56 -13.73
N ASN A 316 -2.92 3.23 -14.14
CA ASN A 316 -4.09 3.50 -13.33
C ASN A 316 -3.94 2.78 -11.97
N TYR A 317 -4.60 3.29 -10.96
CA TYR A 317 -4.51 2.78 -9.60
C TYR A 317 -5.87 2.31 -9.09
N ILE A 318 -5.87 1.72 -7.90
CA ILE A 318 -7.07 1.33 -7.18
C ILE A 318 -7.07 1.96 -5.79
N VAL A 319 -8.25 2.36 -5.33
CA VAL A 319 -8.46 2.86 -3.97
C VAL A 319 -9.02 1.70 -3.14
N MET A 320 -8.20 1.21 -2.20
CA MET A 320 -8.57 0.09 -1.33
C MET A 320 -9.34 0.56 -0.10
N GLU A 321 -9.14 1.82 0.30
CA GLU A 321 -9.85 2.40 1.42
C GLU A 321 -10.09 3.90 1.21
N THR A 322 -11.33 4.31 1.45
CA THR A 322 -11.69 5.72 1.65
C THR A 322 -12.87 5.80 2.63
N ASN A 323 -13.14 6.97 3.19
CA ASN A 323 -14.19 7.12 4.19
C ASN A 323 -15.59 7.13 3.56
N ALA A 324 -16.46 6.23 4.05
CA ALA A 324 -17.90 6.22 3.68
C ALA A 324 -18.68 7.28 4.47
N GLN A 325 -18.46 7.33 5.77
CA GLN A 325 -19.10 8.28 6.70
C GLN A 325 -18.03 8.99 7.55
N GLY A 326 -18.06 8.79 8.86
CA GLY A 326 -17.09 9.38 9.76
C GLY A 326 -15.81 8.56 9.84
N ILE A 327 -14.67 9.24 9.91
CA ILE A 327 -13.36 8.65 10.23
C ILE A 327 -13.29 8.46 11.74
N GLY A 328 -12.85 7.30 12.22
CA GLY A 328 -13.02 6.88 13.60
C GLY A 328 -11.86 7.13 14.55
N TRP A 329 -10.81 7.86 14.14
CA TRP A 329 -9.62 8.02 14.98
C TRP A 329 -9.82 8.93 16.19
N ASP A 330 -10.64 9.98 16.05
CA ASP A 330 -10.95 10.92 17.14
C ASP A 330 -12.30 11.61 16.93
N ALA A 331 -12.76 12.36 17.94
CA ALA A 331 -14.04 13.08 17.88
C ALA A 331 -14.05 14.21 16.83
N ARG A 332 -12.89 14.70 16.36
CA ARG A 332 -12.79 15.79 15.40
C ARG A 332 -12.99 15.35 13.96
N THR A 333 -12.91 14.04 13.69
CA THR A 333 -13.03 13.45 12.36
C THR A 333 -14.33 12.68 12.16
N GLN A 334 -15.22 12.63 13.17
CA GLN A 334 -16.46 11.85 13.13
C GLN A 334 -17.64 12.60 12.50
N PHE A 335 -17.39 13.41 11.49
CA PHE A 335 -18.45 14.11 10.76
C PHE A 335 -18.88 13.31 9.53
N PRO A 336 -20.21 12.99 9.38
CA PRO A 336 -20.67 12.35 8.15
C PRO A 336 -20.65 13.38 7.00
N PRO A 337 -20.40 12.93 5.76
CA PRO A 337 -20.46 13.80 4.60
C PRO A 337 -21.86 14.40 4.41
N TYR A 338 -21.95 15.57 3.78
CA TYR A 338 -23.23 16.12 3.31
C TYR A 338 -23.77 15.28 2.16
N ASP A 339 -25.05 15.50 1.81
CA ASP A 339 -25.67 14.81 0.69
C ASP A 339 -24.89 15.07 -0.61
N ASN A 340 -24.67 14.03 -1.38
CA ASN A 340 -23.88 13.99 -2.61
C ASN A 340 -22.34 14.14 -2.47
N GLN A 341 -21.80 14.30 -1.28
CA GLN A 341 -20.34 14.35 -1.11
C GLN A 341 -19.70 12.99 -1.35
N LEU A 342 -20.35 11.88 -0.94
CA LEU A 342 -19.87 10.54 -1.26
C LEU A 342 -19.72 10.34 -2.78
N ARG A 343 -20.76 10.73 -3.53
CA ARG A 343 -20.75 10.67 -4.98
C ARG A 343 -19.65 11.57 -5.58
N GLN A 344 -19.50 12.80 -5.10
CA GLN A 344 -18.47 13.73 -5.56
C GLN A 344 -17.06 13.14 -5.35
N ASN A 345 -16.78 12.55 -4.19
CA ASN A 345 -15.48 11.96 -3.86
C ASN A 345 -15.15 10.76 -4.76
N VAL A 346 -16.12 9.90 -5.02
CA VAL A 346 -15.95 8.75 -5.92
C VAL A 346 -15.58 9.21 -7.33
N TYR A 347 -16.28 10.21 -7.86
CA TYR A 347 -15.94 10.77 -9.19
C TYR A 347 -14.59 11.49 -9.19
N ALA A 348 -14.20 12.13 -8.09
CA ALA A 348 -12.86 12.72 -7.95
C ALA A 348 -11.76 11.65 -8.03
N HIS A 349 -11.95 10.49 -7.42
CA HIS A 349 -11.02 9.35 -7.53
C HIS A 349 -10.92 8.83 -8.98
N TYR A 350 -12.05 8.62 -9.67
CA TYR A 350 -12.02 8.18 -11.08
C TYR A 350 -11.42 9.25 -12.01
N ALA A 351 -11.73 10.53 -11.78
CA ALA A 351 -11.11 11.63 -12.52
C ALA A 351 -9.60 11.70 -12.30
N SER A 352 -9.10 11.29 -11.13
CA SER A 352 -7.67 11.19 -10.83
C SER A 352 -7.02 9.92 -11.38
N GLY A 353 -7.77 9.02 -12.04
CA GLY A 353 -7.25 7.82 -12.71
C GLY A 353 -7.45 6.51 -11.96
N ALA A 354 -8.29 6.46 -10.93
CA ALA A 354 -8.64 5.21 -10.28
C ALA A 354 -9.49 4.31 -11.18
N ASN A 355 -9.29 2.99 -11.12
CA ASN A 355 -10.16 1.99 -11.74
C ASN A 355 -11.12 1.33 -10.75
N MET A 356 -10.89 1.53 -9.46
CA MET A 356 -11.69 0.94 -8.39
C MET A 356 -11.70 1.89 -7.18
N VAL A 357 -12.81 1.93 -6.48
CA VAL A 357 -12.94 2.62 -5.19
C VAL A 357 -13.65 1.71 -4.21
N GLU A 358 -13.00 1.41 -3.09
CA GLU A 358 -13.55 0.70 -1.95
C GLU A 358 -13.58 1.58 -0.70
N TYR A 359 -14.66 1.42 0.07
CA TYR A 359 -14.80 2.10 1.35
C TYR A 359 -14.25 1.27 2.50
N TRP A 360 -13.66 1.90 3.47
CA TRP A 360 -13.50 1.41 4.82
C TRP A 360 -14.73 1.81 5.62
N HIS A 361 -15.70 0.95 5.83
CA HIS A 361 -15.93 -0.37 5.30
C HIS A 361 -17.43 -0.61 5.06
N TRP A 362 -17.88 -1.86 4.79
CA TRP A 362 -19.31 -2.14 4.55
C TRP A 362 -20.17 -1.88 5.78
N SER A 363 -19.84 -2.53 6.92
CA SER A 363 -20.61 -2.43 8.16
C SER A 363 -19.89 -1.56 9.17
N THR A 364 -20.60 -0.68 9.87
CA THR A 364 -20.04 0.03 11.03
C THR A 364 -19.69 -0.97 12.13
N LEU A 365 -18.49 -0.90 12.69
CA LEU A 365 -18.03 -1.81 13.73
C LEU A 365 -18.68 -1.50 15.07
N HIS A 366 -18.96 -2.56 15.87
CA HIS A 366 -19.61 -2.46 17.17
C HIS A 366 -18.61 -2.54 18.32
N TYR A 367 -17.37 -2.94 18.07
CA TYR A 367 -16.34 -3.17 19.08
C TYR A 367 -14.95 -3.05 18.46
N GLY A 368 -13.96 -3.20 19.29
CA GLY A 368 -12.55 -3.09 18.88
C GLY A 368 -12.08 -1.64 18.85
N GLN A 369 -10.87 -1.44 18.35
CA GLN A 369 -10.22 -0.14 18.30
C GLN A 369 -10.95 0.84 17.35
N GLU A 370 -11.54 0.30 16.28
CA GLU A 370 -12.15 1.08 15.21
C GLU A 370 -13.69 1.17 15.32
N THR A 371 -14.23 1.00 16.53
CA THR A 371 -15.67 1.04 16.78
C THR A 371 -16.32 2.38 16.40
N TYR A 372 -15.54 3.45 16.25
CA TYR A 372 -16.03 4.77 15.83
C TYR A 372 -16.03 4.97 14.30
N TRP A 373 -15.38 4.09 13.54
CA TRP A 373 -15.43 4.11 12.09
C TRP A 373 -16.84 3.76 11.61
N ARG A 374 -17.35 4.56 10.67
CA ARG A 374 -18.70 4.40 10.14
C ARG A 374 -18.65 3.94 8.71
N GLY A 375 -19.14 2.74 8.47
CA GLY A 375 -19.21 2.12 7.15
C GLY A 375 -20.37 2.61 6.29
N VAL A 376 -20.65 1.88 5.21
CA VAL A 376 -21.80 2.14 4.33
C VAL A 376 -23.12 1.91 5.07
N LEU A 377 -23.21 0.90 5.92
CA LEU A 377 -24.31 0.67 6.85
C LEU A 377 -24.03 1.35 8.19
N GLY A 378 -25.07 1.73 8.90
CA GLY A 378 -24.98 2.29 10.26
C GLY A 378 -24.66 1.25 11.33
N HIS A 379 -24.60 1.66 12.60
CA HIS A 379 -24.44 0.75 13.74
C HIS A 379 -25.61 -0.23 13.90
N ASP A 380 -26.81 0.12 13.42
CA ASP A 380 -27.96 -0.77 13.36
C ASP A 380 -27.88 -1.80 12.21
N LEU A 381 -26.81 -1.77 11.43
CA LEU A 381 -26.58 -2.62 10.26
C LEU A 381 -27.70 -2.51 9.20
N GLN A 382 -28.39 -1.37 9.16
CA GLN A 382 -29.51 -1.11 8.25
C GLN A 382 -29.13 -0.07 7.17
N PRO A 383 -29.84 -0.12 6.03
CA PRO A 383 -29.76 0.92 5.01
C PRO A 383 -30.09 2.31 5.56
N ASN A 384 -29.17 3.23 5.42
CA ASN A 384 -29.29 4.63 5.84
C ASN A 384 -29.15 5.59 4.65
N ARG A 385 -28.92 6.87 4.89
CA ARG A 385 -28.70 7.90 3.86
C ARG A 385 -27.48 7.58 3.00
N ILE A 386 -26.38 7.16 3.60
CA ILE A 386 -25.14 6.80 2.90
C ILE A 386 -25.34 5.57 2.02
N TYR A 387 -26.03 4.53 2.49
CA TYR A 387 -26.38 3.38 1.68
C TYR A 387 -27.20 3.79 0.43
N LYS A 388 -28.15 4.73 0.57
CA LYS A 388 -28.93 5.24 -0.56
C LYS A 388 -28.06 5.97 -1.57
N GLU A 389 -27.17 6.82 -1.09
CA GLU A 389 -26.23 7.56 -1.93
C GLU A 389 -25.24 6.63 -2.64
N PHE A 390 -24.68 5.64 -1.90
CA PHE A 390 -23.88 4.55 -2.46
C PHE A 390 -24.65 3.84 -3.61
N THR A 391 -25.90 3.46 -3.37
CA THR A 391 -26.75 2.77 -4.35
C THR A 391 -26.96 3.64 -5.60
N THR A 392 -27.20 4.92 -5.43
CA THR A 392 -27.39 5.85 -6.55
C THR A 392 -26.12 5.95 -7.38
N THR A 393 -24.98 6.13 -6.74
CA THR A 393 -23.67 6.20 -7.38
C THR A 393 -23.33 4.89 -8.10
N ALA A 394 -23.56 3.73 -7.47
CA ALA A 394 -23.33 2.43 -8.09
C ALA A 394 -24.12 2.24 -9.40
N LYS A 395 -25.38 2.63 -9.42
CA LYS A 395 -26.23 2.57 -10.65
C LYS A 395 -25.74 3.51 -11.75
N GLU A 396 -25.20 4.68 -11.40
CA GLU A 396 -24.56 5.55 -12.37
C GLU A 396 -23.31 4.90 -12.95
N LEU A 397 -22.45 4.34 -12.10
CA LEU A 397 -21.21 3.66 -12.49
C LEU A 397 -21.48 2.40 -13.33
N GLU A 398 -22.54 1.65 -13.04
CA GLU A 398 -22.98 0.53 -13.89
C GLU A 398 -23.21 0.99 -15.34
N ARG A 399 -23.80 2.17 -15.53
CA ARG A 399 -24.14 2.71 -16.85
C ARG A 399 -22.95 3.34 -17.58
N ILE A 400 -22.05 4.05 -16.87
CA ILE A 400 -20.99 4.85 -17.50
C ILE A 400 -19.58 4.33 -17.23
N GLY A 401 -19.40 3.38 -16.31
CA GLY A 401 -18.10 2.98 -15.82
C GLY A 401 -17.18 2.40 -16.89
N SER A 402 -17.74 1.70 -17.89
CA SER A 402 -16.96 1.23 -19.05
C SER A 402 -16.37 2.35 -19.93
N HIS A 403 -16.90 3.56 -19.82
CA HIS A 403 -16.39 4.73 -20.55
C HIS A 403 -15.35 5.53 -19.77
N ILE A 404 -15.24 5.32 -18.44
CA ILE A 404 -14.33 6.05 -17.56
C ILE A 404 -13.24 5.19 -16.96
N VAL A 405 -13.24 3.87 -17.21
CA VAL A 405 -12.20 2.95 -16.81
C VAL A 405 -10.96 3.09 -17.71
N ASN A 406 -9.78 2.86 -17.15
CA ASN A 406 -8.49 2.89 -17.86
C ASN A 406 -8.16 4.22 -18.57
N LEU A 407 -8.83 5.31 -18.23
CA LEU A 407 -8.51 6.63 -18.77
C LEU A 407 -7.13 7.08 -18.27
N LYS A 408 -6.31 7.56 -19.19
CA LYS A 408 -4.96 8.05 -18.88
C LYS A 408 -4.95 9.57 -18.82
N LYS A 409 -4.50 10.12 -17.72
CA LYS A 409 -4.19 11.55 -17.62
C LYS A 409 -2.91 11.86 -18.41
N LYS A 410 -2.86 13.06 -19.00
CA LYS A 410 -1.70 13.59 -19.70
C LYS A 410 -1.35 14.94 -19.10
N ASN A 411 -0.63 14.91 -18.01
CA ASN A 411 -0.22 16.11 -17.31
C ASN A 411 1.03 16.70 -17.95
N ARG A 412 1.17 18.01 -17.91
CA ARG A 412 2.29 18.75 -18.51
C ARG A 412 3.16 19.44 -17.44
N VAL A 413 2.79 19.33 -16.19
CA VAL A 413 3.54 19.82 -15.04
C VAL A 413 3.90 18.65 -14.15
N ALA A 414 5.17 18.54 -13.79
CA ALA A 414 5.66 17.55 -12.82
C ALA A 414 6.19 18.24 -11.57
N ILE A 415 5.96 17.63 -10.42
CA ILE A 415 6.53 18.01 -9.13
C ILE A 415 7.43 16.86 -8.69
N LEU A 416 8.70 17.11 -8.45
CA LEU A 416 9.62 16.09 -7.97
C LEU A 416 9.37 15.77 -6.50
N TYR A 417 9.52 14.48 -6.15
CA TYR A 417 9.47 13.99 -4.78
C TYR A 417 10.73 13.16 -4.49
N SER A 418 11.40 13.46 -3.38
CA SER A 418 12.60 12.73 -2.93
C SER A 418 12.43 12.23 -1.51
N HIS A 419 12.35 10.90 -1.34
CA HIS A 419 12.38 10.26 -0.01
C HIS A 419 13.62 10.66 0.78
N ASP A 420 14.78 10.65 0.14
CA ASP A 420 16.04 10.98 0.78
C ASP A 420 16.08 12.44 1.26
N SER A 421 15.59 13.36 0.44
CA SER A 421 15.48 14.77 0.85
C SER A 421 14.47 14.96 1.96
N TYR A 422 13.33 14.25 1.92
CA TYR A 422 12.34 14.30 2.99
C TYR A 422 12.96 13.91 4.34
N HIS A 423 13.67 12.77 4.40
CA HIS A 423 14.28 12.28 5.64
C HIS A 423 15.47 13.15 6.08
N ALA A 424 16.30 13.58 5.15
CA ALA A 424 17.46 14.43 5.44
C ALA A 424 17.03 15.83 5.95
N LEU A 425 15.99 16.43 5.37
CA LEU A 425 15.40 17.67 5.85
C LEU A 425 14.79 17.50 7.26
N GLY A 426 14.29 16.32 7.60
CA GLY A 426 13.82 15.99 8.94
C GLY A 426 14.91 15.97 10.02
N PHE A 427 16.19 15.92 9.64
CA PHE A 427 17.32 16.06 10.56
C PHE A 427 17.53 17.52 10.98
N MET A 428 17.19 18.47 10.15
CA MET A 428 17.29 19.90 10.42
C MET A 428 16.01 20.42 11.08
N PRO A 429 16.08 21.32 12.04
CA PRO A 429 14.89 21.86 12.74
C PRO A 429 14.17 22.91 11.87
N TYR A 430 13.50 22.47 10.83
CA TYR A 430 12.66 23.34 10.02
C TYR A 430 11.33 23.65 10.70
N THR A 431 10.79 24.84 10.44
CA THR A 431 9.47 25.27 10.94
C THR A 431 8.34 24.44 10.34
N TYR A 432 8.48 24.00 9.11
CA TYR A 432 7.47 23.22 8.39
C TYR A 432 7.87 21.75 8.24
N LYS A 433 6.87 20.88 8.07
CA LYS A 433 7.13 19.48 7.72
C LYS A 433 7.85 19.38 6.37
N SER A 434 8.66 18.36 6.19
CA SER A 434 9.52 18.20 5.00
C SER A 434 8.77 18.12 3.66
N ASN A 435 7.53 17.61 3.65
CA ASN A 435 6.67 17.53 2.47
C ASN A 435 5.81 18.78 2.23
N TYR A 436 5.80 19.73 3.16
CA TYR A 436 4.95 20.92 3.09
C TYR A 436 5.10 21.73 1.79
N PRO A 437 6.34 21.93 1.24
CA PRO A 437 6.48 22.64 -0.04
C PRO A 437 5.79 21.93 -1.21
N ILE A 438 5.82 20.60 -1.26
CA ILE A 438 5.16 19.81 -2.32
C ILE A 438 3.64 19.98 -2.24
N ASP A 439 3.08 19.83 -1.04
CA ASP A 439 1.65 19.99 -0.79
C ASP A 439 1.16 21.40 -1.14
N MET A 440 1.91 22.44 -0.74
CA MET A 440 1.58 23.83 -1.08
C MET A 440 1.56 24.10 -2.58
N VAL A 441 2.58 23.63 -3.30
CA VAL A 441 2.68 23.83 -4.75
C VAL A 441 1.57 23.07 -5.47
N HIS A 442 1.37 21.80 -5.10
CA HIS A 442 0.27 21.00 -5.66
C HIS A 442 -1.08 21.68 -5.42
N LYS A 443 -1.34 22.13 -4.21
CA LYS A 443 -2.58 22.82 -3.85
C LYS A 443 -2.78 24.11 -4.64
N ALA A 444 -1.72 24.91 -4.81
CA ALA A 444 -1.76 26.13 -5.59
C ALA A 444 -2.08 25.87 -7.07
N LEU A 445 -1.47 24.86 -7.68
CA LEU A 445 -1.71 24.45 -9.06
C LEU A 445 -3.13 23.86 -9.23
N TYR A 446 -3.54 22.99 -8.30
CA TYR A 446 -4.87 22.39 -8.30
C TYR A 446 -5.98 23.44 -8.34
N PHE A 447 -5.92 24.47 -7.49
CA PHE A 447 -6.91 25.54 -7.47
C PHE A 447 -6.85 26.50 -8.69
N GLN A 448 -5.80 26.41 -9.49
CA GLN A 448 -5.73 27.05 -10.80
C GLN A 448 -6.18 26.12 -11.95
N ASN A 449 -6.71 24.94 -11.64
CA ASN A 449 -7.06 23.87 -12.61
C ASN A 449 -5.85 23.43 -13.46
N ILE A 450 -4.67 23.43 -12.88
CA ILE A 450 -3.45 22.90 -13.49
C ILE A 450 -3.19 21.53 -12.88
N GLU A 451 -3.36 20.50 -13.69
CA GLU A 451 -3.11 19.12 -13.28
C GLU A 451 -1.61 18.81 -13.29
N THR A 452 -1.19 17.99 -12.32
CA THR A 452 0.23 17.67 -12.12
C THR A 452 0.45 16.17 -12.01
N ASP A 453 1.70 15.75 -12.20
CA ASP A 453 2.22 14.47 -11.75
C ASP A 453 3.23 14.71 -10.62
N ILE A 454 3.20 13.89 -9.56
CA ILE A 454 4.21 13.92 -8.50
C ILE A 454 5.13 12.73 -8.73
N ILE A 455 6.39 13.00 -9.09
CA ILE A 455 7.31 11.97 -9.58
C ILE A 455 8.39 11.68 -8.53
N PRO A 456 8.51 10.43 -8.04
CA PRO A 456 9.68 10.02 -7.25
C PRO A 456 10.98 10.21 -8.04
N CYS A 457 11.96 10.89 -7.44
CA CYS A 457 13.24 11.23 -8.08
C CYS A 457 14.08 10.04 -8.50
N ASP A 458 13.91 8.89 -7.84
CA ASP A 458 14.61 7.64 -8.08
C ASP A 458 13.99 6.80 -9.19
N LYS A 459 12.81 7.17 -9.66
CA LYS A 459 12.10 6.45 -10.70
C LYS A 459 12.60 6.76 -12.10
N THR A 460 12.80 8.03 -12.42
CA THR A 460 13.19 8.47 -13.77
C THR A 460 14.03 9.73 -13.75
N THR A 461 14.88 9.85 -14.75
CA THR A 461 15.63 11.06 -15.09
C THR A 461 15.18 11.64 -16.45
N ASP A 462 14.14 11.09 -17.07
CA ASP A 462 13.55 11.62 -18.31
C ASP A 462 12.30 12.45 -17.98
N PHE A 463 12.44 13.76 -18.09
CA PHE A 463 11.41 14.75 -17.87
C PHE A 463 10.92 15.41 -19.17
N SER A 464 11.36 14.92 -20.33
CA SER A 464 11.08 15.51 -21.66
C SER A 464 9.59 15.56 -22.01
N GLY A 465 8.74 14.79 -21.34
CA GLY A 465 7.29 14.81 -21.50
C GLY A 465 6.57 16.00 -20.86
N TYR A 466 7.27 16.79 -20.02
CA TYR A 466 6.68 17.89 -19.26
C TYR A 466 7.12 19.25 -19.77
N ASP A 467 6.23 20.23 -19.70
CA ASP A 467 6.53 21.63 -20.03
C ASP A 467 7.15 22.37 -18.85
N MET A 468 6.84 21.93 -17.64
CA MET A 468 7.31 22.55 -16.40
C MET A 468 7.66 21.47 -15.37
N LEU A 469 8.84 21.59 -14.80
CA LEU A 469 9.33 20.79 -13.68
C LEU A 469 9.41 21.67 -12.44
N VAL A 470 8.66 21.30 -11.39
CA VAL A 470 8.75 21.95 -10.09
C VAL A 470 9.68 21.13 -9.22
N ILE A 471 10.71 21.78 -8.72
CA ILE A 471 11.74 21.17 -7.87
C ILE A 471 11.57 21.72 -6.46
N PRO A 472 10.92 20.98 -5.55
CA PRO A 472 10.88 21.36 -4.14
C PRO A 472 12.29 21.24 -3.53
N PRO A 473 12.49 21.58 -2.24
CA PRO A 473 13.82 21.51 -1.64
C PRO A 473 14.47 20.14 -1.84
N LEU A 474 15.38 20.05 -2.80
CA LEU A 474 16.14 18.85 -3.15
C LEU A 474 17.44 18.86 -2.36
N TYR A 475 17.39 18.45 -1.08
CA TYR A 475 18.51 18.50 -0.16
C TYR A 475 19.52 17.36 -0.40
N VAL A 476 19.04 16.22 -0.88
CA VAL A 476 19.85 15.07 -1.30
C VAL A 476 19.45 14.69 -2.72
N ALA A 477 20.43 14.62 -3.61
CA ALA A 477 20.27 14.25 -4.99
C ALA A 477 21.47 13.46 -5.50
N THR A 478 21.27 12.61 -6.49
CA THR A 478 22.36 11.96 -7.23
C THR A 478 22.88 12.89 -8.33
N ASP A 479 24.15 12.73 -8.72
CA ASP A 479 24.71 13.46 -9.86
C ASP A 479 23.89 13.23 -11.14
N GLN A 480 23.39 12.01 -11.35
CA GLN A 480 22.56 11.69 -12.51
C GLN A 480 21.24 12.50 -12.51
N LEU A 481 20.60 12.66 -11.36
CA LEU A 481 19.39 13.47 -11.26
C LEU A 481 19.68 14.95 -11.53
N LEU A 482 20.78 15.48 -10.97
CA LEU A 482 21.19 16.88 -11.18
C LEU A 482 21.47 17.16 -12.65
N LEU A 483 22.18 16.26 -13.33
CA LEU A 483 22.45 16.37 -14.78
C LEU A 483 21.18 16.25 -15.64
N ALA A 484 20.15 15.55 -15.16
CA ALA A 484 18.89 15.43 -15.87
C ALA A 484 17.96 16.65 -15.70
N ILE A 485 18.16 17.39 -14.63
CA ILE A 485 17.43 18.64 -14.35
C ILE A 485 18.03 19.83 -15.14
N ASP A 486 19.35 19.81 -15.37
CA ASP A 486 20.08 20.83 -16.13
C ASP A 486 19.71 20.77 -17.63
#